data_a0a936bfa6bff9c179db8b6a4f273f0c
#
_entry.id   a0a936bfa6bff9c179db8b6a4f273f0c
#
_cell.length_a   1.000
_cell.length_b   1.000
_cell.length_c   1.000
_cell.angle_alpha   90.00
_cell.angle_beta   90.00
_cell.angle_gamma   90.00
#
_symmetry.space_group_name_H-M   'P 1'
#
loop_
_entity.id
_entity.type
_entity.pdbx_description
1 polymer ?
#
loop_
_entity_poly.entity_id
_entity_poly.type
_entity_poly.pdbx_seq_one_letter_code
_entity_poly.pdbx_strand_id
1 'polypeptide(L)'
;YTLLRCVNPSWDNTARRPDTGAVFVGTTPDRYQRWLENAIEDTKACFEEPSERLIFINAWNEWAEGAYLEPDSEYGYAYLQATRNALENTALDSAGTSGEDKKIILVAHDGHPHGAQYLMLYTARCLKQYFRFDVDLVVLGDGILVEEFEKWATVHSLAGVDHRGRKAKALAESLVYAGHTAAICNTTVSGLFLETLSKAGLKCISLVHELCNVIRDNHLEEHARFIAKNADKVVFAAKQVRDPFLEISV
;
A
#
# COMPACT_ATOMS: atom_id res chain seq x y z
N TYR A 1 18.87 -19.87 -0.38
CA TYR A 1 17.54 -19.51 -0.87
C TYR A 1 16.66 -19.18 0.31
N THR A 2 15.92 -18.07 0.25
CA THR A 2 14.92 -17.71 1.24
C THR A 2 13.57 -18.30 0.82
N LEU A 3 12.95 -19.11 1.68
CA LEU A 3 11.63 -19.69 1.44
C LEU A 3 10.58 -18.82 2.15
N LEU A 4 9.70 -18.19 1.38
CA LEU A 4 8.57 -17.43 1.90
C LEU A 4 7.30 -18.28 1.88
N ARG A 5 6.41 -18.06 2.85
CA ARG A 5 5.15 -18.80 2.95
C ARG A 5 4.11 -18.23 2.01
N CYS A 6 3.27 -19.11 1.45
CA CYS A 6 2.13 -18.73 0.65
C CYS A 6 0.89 -19.51 1.13
N VAL A 7 -0.26 -18.85 1.16
CA VAL A 7 -1.55 -19.46 1.48
C VAL A 7 -2.57 -19.12 0.39
N ASN A 8 -3.58 -19.98 0.22
CA ASN A 8 -4.68 -19.78 -0.72
C ASN A 8 -6.02 -19.78 0.04
N PRO A 9 -6.95 -18.87 -0.25
CA PRO A 9 -8.32 -18.93 0.28
C PRO A 9 -9.02 -20.22 -0.16
N SER A 10 -8.92 -20.52 -1.45
CA SER A 10 -9.43 -21.73 -2.11
C SER A 10 -8.65 -21.99 -3.39
N TRP A 11 -8.95 -23.09 -4.08
CA TRP A 11 -8.40 -23.40 -5.39
C TRP A 11 -9.36 -24.31 -6.14
N ASP A 12 -9.78 -23.89 -7.33
CA ASP A 12 -10.52 -24.70 -8.30
C ASP A 12 -10.23 -24.17 -9.72
N ASN A 13 -9.36 -24.86 -10.45
CA ASN A 13 -9.02 -24.49 -11.81
C ASN A 13 -9.69 -25.38 -12.87
N THR A 14 -10.73 -26.10 -12.52
CA THR A 14 -11.47 -26.99 -13.44
C THR A 14 -12.09 -26.22 -14.62
N ALA A 15 -12.47 -24.96 -14.42
CA ALA A 15 -12.94 -24.09 -15.49
C ALA A 15 -11.91 -23.90 -16.62
N ARG A 16 -10.62 -23.86 -16.29
CA ARG A 16 -9.51 -23.74 -17.24
C ARG A 16 -8.98 -25.11 -17.70
N ARG A 17 -9.12 -26.14 -16.89
CA ARG A 17 -8.57 -27.50 -17.13
C ARG A 17 -9.62 -28.57 -16.80
N PRO A 18 -10.64 -28.77 -17.63
CA PRO A 18 -11.75 -29.68 -17.32
C PRO A 18 -11.32 -31.11 -17.00
N ASP A 19 -10.29 -31.62 -17.70
CA ASP A 19 -9.85 -33.01 -17.57
C ASP A 19 -8.69 -33.22 -16.59
N THR A 20 -7.94 -32.16 -16.24
CA THR A 20 -6.72 -32.24 -15.42
C THR A 20 -6.72 -31.17 -14.31
N GLY A 21 -7.86 -30.59 -14.03
CA GLY A 21 -8.01 -29.58 -12.98
C GLY A 21 -7.73 -30.13 -11.60
N ALA A 22 -7.28 -29.27 -10.72
CA ALA A 22 -7.08 -29.55 -9.30
C ALA A 22 -8.05 -28.69 -8.47
N VAL A 23 -8.57 -29.28 -7.41
CA VAL A 23 -9.51 -28.62 -6.48
C VAL A 23 -9.05 -28.85 -5.04
N PHE A 24 -9.07 -27.78 -4.24
CA PHE A 24 -8.95 -27.91 -2.79
C PHE A 24 -10.32 -28.24 -2.19
N VAL A 25 -10.49 -29.46 -1.73
CA VAL A 25 -11.76 -29.93 -1.18
C VAL A 25 -11.96 -29.46 0.25
N GLY A 26 -13.14 -28.92 0.53
CA GLY A 26 -13.56 -28.51 1.87
C GLY A 26 -12.89 -27.24 2.36
N THR A 27 -12.55 -26.34 1.46
CA THR A 27 -12.10 -24.99 1.81
C THR A 27 -13.23 -24.22 2.48
N THR A 28 -12.90 -23.55 3.58
CA THR A 28 -13.82 -22.65 4.30
C THR A 28 -13.03 -21.49 4.88
N PRO A 29 -13.65 -20.36 5.17
CA PRO A 29 -12.97 -19.23 5.81
C PRO A 29 -12.24 -19.61 7.11
N ASP A 30 -12.81 -20.50 7.94
CA ASP A 30 -12.17 -20.94 9.19
C ASP A 30 -10.91 -21.79 8.95
N ARG A 31 -10.91 -22.65 7.92
CA ARG A 31 -9.73 -23.44 7.56
C ARG A 31 -8.64 -22.60 6.97
N TYR A 32 -9.01 -21.64 6.13
CA TYR A 32 -8.10 -20.64 5.59
C TYR A 32 -7.48 -19.80 6.72
N GLN A 33 -8.29 -19.33 7.68
CA GLN A 33 -7.80 -18.57 8.83
C GLN A 33 -6.71 -19.35 9.58
N ARG A 34 -6.98 -20.61 9.95
CA ARG A 34 -5.99 -21.45 10.65
C ARG A 34 -4.72 -21.66 9.83
N TRP A 35 -4.86 -21.83 8.53
CA TRP A 35 -3.68 -21.97 7.66
C TRP A 35 -2.84 -20.69 7.65
N LEU A 36 -3.49 -19.54 7.57
CA LEU A 36 -2.81 -18.24 7.61
C LEU A 36 -2.16 -18.01 8.99
N GLU A 37 -2.83 -18.30 10.09
CA GLU A 37 -2.27 -18.23 11.45
C GLU A 37 -1.01 -19.10 11.56
N ASN A 38 -1.05 -20.35 11.14
CA ASN A 38 0.13 -21.23 11.13
C ASN A 38 1.26 -20.68 10.25
N ALA A 39 0.94 -20.11 9.07
CA ALA A 39 1.94 -19.51 8.20
C ALA A 39 2.58 -18.26 8.84
N ILE A 40 1.83 -17.49 9.61
CA ILE A 40 2.33 -16.32 10.35
C ILE A 40 3.27 -16.78 11.47
N GLU A 41 2.89 -17.76 12.27
CA GLU A 41 3.74 -18.30 13.35
C GLU A 41 5.04 -18.89 12.82
N ASP A 42 4.93 -19.67 11.74
CA ASP A 42 6.08 -20.27 11.07
C ASP A 42 7.04 -19.21 10.49
N THR A 43 6.47 -18.15 9.91
CA THR A 43 7.24 -17.02 9.39
C THR A 43 7.95 -16.27 10.52
N LYS A 44 7.27 -16.03 11.65
CA LYS A 44 7.88 -15.43 12.84
C LYS A 44 9.02 -16.25 13.40
N ALA A 45 8.87 -17.59 13.40
CA ALA A 45 9.92 -18.49 13.86
C ALA A 45 11.15 -18.55 12.93
N CYS A 46 10.93 -18.36 11.62
CA CYS A 46 12.00 -18.42 10.62
C CYS A 46 12.76 -17.10 10.43
N PHE A 47 12.13 -15.97 10.72
CA PHE A 47 12.71 -14.63 10.48
C PHE A 47 12.71 -13.80 11.76
N GLU A 48 13.90 -13.47 12.25
CA GLU A 48 14.07 -12.63 13.44
C GLU A 48 13.62 -11.19 13.18
N GLU A 49 14.05 -10.64 12.04
CA GLU A 49 13.73 -9.27 11.66
C GLU A 49 12.29 -9.11 11.13
N PRO A 50 11.46 -8.27 11.75
CA PRO A 50 10.07 -8.06 11.32
C PRO A 50 9.91 -7.64 9.86
N SER A 51 10.88 -6.91 9.30
CA SER A 51 10.89 -6.45 7.91
C SER A 51 11.06 -7.58 6.89
N GLU A 52 11.52 -8.75 7.32
CA GLU A 52 11.70 -9.93 6.48
C GLU A 52 10.50 -10.89 6.55
N ARG A 53 9.55 -10.64 7.44
CA ARG A 53 8.35 -11.48 7.66
C ARG A 53 7.31 -11.23 6.59
N LEU A 54 7.45 -11.91 5.46
CA LEU A 54 6.56 -11.79 4.32
C LEU A 54 5.76 -13.08 4.11
N ILE A 55 4.44 -12.94 3.90
CA ILE A 55 3.54 -14.02 3.55
C ILE A 55 2.77 -13.59 2.30
N PHE A 56 2.66 -14.50 1.35
CA PHE A 56 1.89 -14.27 0.13
C PHE A 56 0.53 -14.94 0.25
N ILE A 57 -0.51 -14.24 -0.22
CA ILE A 57 -1.86 -14.81 -0.35
C ILE A 57 -2.19 -14.84 -1.83
N ASN A 58 -2.48 -16.03 -2.35
CA ASN A 58 -2.90 -16.21 -3.73
C ASN A 58 -4.41 -16.50 -3.76
N ALA A 59 -5.25 -15.56 -4.15
CA ALA A 59 -4.97 -14.20 -4.56
C ALA A 59 -6.09 -13.25 -4.09
N TRP A 60 -6.03 -11.99 -4.49
CA TRP A 60 -7.14 -11.07 -4.26
C TRP A 60 -8.36 -11.44 -5.10
N ASN A 61 -8.19 -11.69 -6.41
CA ASN A 61 -9.27 -11.86 -7.37
C ASN A 61 -8.99 -12.82 -8.53
N GLU A 62 -8.31 -13.93 -8.29
CA GLU A 62 -8.09 -14.95 -9.32
C GLU A 62 -9.31 -15.90 -9.40
N TRP A 63 -10.44 -15.34 -9.87
CA TRP A 63 -11.72 -16.01 -9.98
C TRP A 63 -11.69 -17.24 -10.89
N ALA A 64 -10.90 -17.20 -11.97
CA ALA A 64 -10.81 -18.30 -12.92
C ALA A 64 -10.07 -19.54 -12.37
N GLU A 65 -9.45 -19.41 -11.21
CA GLU A 65 -8.79 -20.50 -10.47
C GLU A 65 -9.44 -20.72 -9.09
N GLY A 66 -10.59 -20.10 -8.84
CA GLY A 66 -11.28 -20.19 -7.56
C GLY A 66 -10.45 -19.70 -6.36
N ALA A 67 -9.44 -18.87 -6.60
CA ALA A 67 -8.51 -18.38 -5.59
C ALA A 67 -8.71 -16.86 -5.40
N TYR A 68 -9.62 -16.48 -4.52
CA TYR A 68 -9.96 -15.07 -4.34
C TYR A 68 -10.31 -14.71 -2.90
N LEU A 69 -9.97 -13.50 -2.51
CA LEU A 69 -10.36 -12.85 -1.25
C LEU A 69 -11.48 -11.82 -1.46
N GLU A 70 -11.74 -11.44 -2.72
CA GLU A 70 -12.88 -10.58 -3.04
C GLU A 70 -14.17 -11.17 -2.49
N PRO A 71 -15.08 -10.33 -1.95
CA PRO A 71 -16.36 -10.80 -1.46
C PRO A 71 -17.17 -11.52 -2.54
N ASP A 72 -17.73 -12.65 -2.20
CA ASP A 72 -18.56 -13.49 -3.07
C ASP A 72 -19.99 -13.65 -2.57
N SER A 73 -20.82 -14.34 -3.34
CA SER A 73 -22.22 -14.58 -2.99
C SER A 73 -22.41 -15.71 -1.96
N GLU A 74 -21.41 -16.57 -1.74
CA GLU A 74 -21.47 -17.70 -0.83
C GLU A 74 -21.01 -17.33 0.57
N TYR A 75 -19.85 -16.70 0.68
CA TYR A 75 -19.21 -16.36 1.95
C TYR A 75 -19.19 -14.86 2.26
N GLY A 76 -19.61 -14.01 1.32
CA GLY A 76 -19.57 -12.55 1.50
C GLY A 76 -18.16 -12.07 1.86
N TYR A 77 -18.02 -11.41 2.99
CA TYR A 77 -16.74 -10.90 3.50
C TYR A 77 -15.96 -11.88 4.39
N ALA A 78 -16.40 -13.15 4.51
CA ALA A 78 -15.86 -14.05 5.53
C ALA A 78 -14.36 -14.36 5.35
N TYR A 79 -13.85 -14.48 4.12
CA TYR A 79 -12.41 -14.66 3.87
C TYR A 79 -11.57 -13.44 4.28
N LEU A 80 -12.08 -12.24 4.05
CA LEU A 80 -11.43 -11.00 4.51
C LEU A 80 -11.47 -10.90 6.04
N GLN A 81 -12.59 -11.29 6.65
CA GLN A 81 -12.69 -11.34 8.11
C GLN A 81 -11.73 -12.39 8.70
N ALA A 82 -11.62 -13.55 8.08
CA ALA A 82 -10.67 -14.59 8.46
C ALA A 82 -9.20 -14.11 8.36
N THR A 83 -8.88 -13.37 7.29
CA THR A 83 -7.55 -12.73 7.14
C THR A 83 -7.28 -11.75 8.28
N ARG A 84 -8.25 -10.90 8.58
CA ARG A 84 -8.15 -9.94 9.69
C ARG A 84 -7.97 -10.65 11.03
N ASN A 85 -8.79 -11.65 11.33
CA ASN A 85 -8.72 -12.41 12.57
C ASN A 85 -7.35 -13.07 12.74
N ALA A 86 -6.81 -13.68 11.68
CA ALA A 86 -5.50 -14.32 11.72
C ALA A 86 -4.38 -13.31 12.06
N LEU A 87 -4.45 -12.11 11.49
CA LEU A 87 -3.49 -11.04 11.79
C LEU A 87 -3.66 -10.52 13.23
N GLU A 88 -4.88 -10.34 13.71
CA GLU A 88 -5.17 -9.86 15.07
C GLU A 88 -4.77 -10.90 16.12
N ASN A 89 -5.12 -12.17 15.93
CA ASN A 89 -4.80 -13.26 16.86
C ASN A 89 -3.29 -13.44 17.02
N THR A 90 -2.55 -13.35 15.94
CA THR A 90 -1.09 -13.50 15.96
C THR A 90 -0.34 -12.21 16.33
N ALA A 91 -0.99 -11.05 16.28
CA ALA A 91 -0.39 -9.78 16.72
C ALA A 91 -0.36 -9.64 18.25
N LEU A 92 -1.23 -10.34 18.98
CA LEU A 92 -1.30 -10.29 20.44
C LEU A 92 -0.02 -10.79 21.12
N ASP A 93 0.73 -11.69 20.47
CA ASP A 93 2.04 -12.15 20.95
C ASP A 93 3.17 -11.15 20.70
N SER A 94 2.92 -10.12 19.90
CA SER A 94 3.89 -9.05 19.57
C SER A 94 3.72 -7.79 20.43
N ALA A 95 2.86 -7.80 21.43
CA ALA A 95 2.59 -6.66 22.32
C ALA A 95 3.74 -6.34 23.31
N GLY A 96 4.96 -6.65 22.93
CA GLY A 96 6.21 -6.43 23.66
C GLY A 96 7.11 -5.33 23.11
N THR A 97 6.61 -4.38 22.31
CA THR A 97 7.39 -3.20 21.92
C THR A 97 6.60 -1.93 22.17
N SER A 98 7.06 -1.20 23.19
CA SER A 98 6.93 0.23 23.50
C SER A 98 5.98 1.03 22.62
N GLY A 99 5.05 1.72 23.29
CA GLY A 99 4.15 2.72 22.71
C GLY A 99 4.85 3.93 22.12
N GLU A 100 5.59 3.75 21.04
CA GLU A 100 5.92 4.85 20.16
C GLU A 100 4.76 5.00 19.19
N ASP A 101 4.13 6.16 19.18
CA ASP A 101 3.10 6.54 18.22
C ASP A 101 3.66 6.37 16.80
N LYS A 102 3.23 5.34 16.10
CA LYS A 102 3.65 5.07 14.73
C LYS A 102 3.12 6.18 13.84
N LYS A 103 3.99 6.99 13.28
CA LYS A 103 3.62 8.12 12.42
C LYS A 103 3.98 7.86 10.98
N ILE A 104 3.09 8.25 10.06
CA ILE A 104 3.29 8.10 8.62
C ILE A 104 2.69 9.28 7.86
N ILE A 105 3.38 9.70 6.81
CA ILE A 105 2.88 10.69 5.88
C ILE A 105 2.34 9.96 4.64
N LEU A 106 1.13 10.31 4.21
CA LEU A 106 0.59 9.95 2.91
C LEU A 106 0.55 11.19 2.02
N VAL A 107 0.83 11.02 0.74
CA VAL A 107 0.76 12.11 -0.24
C VAL A 107 -0.21 11.73 -1.36
N ALA A 108 -1.30 12.46 -1.47
CA ALA A 108 -2.26 12.39 -2.57
C ALA A 108 -2.05 13.56 -3.53
N HIS A 109 -2.07 13.31 -4.84
CA HIS A 109 -1.84 14.39 -5.81
C HIS A 109 -3.00 15.39 -5.91
N ASP A 110 -4.23 14.98 -5.60
CA ASP A 110 -5.40 15.83 -5.43
C ASP A 110 -6.48 15.13 -4.59
N GLY A 111 -7.66 15.74 -4.47
CA GLY A 111 -8.84 15.18 -3.80
C GLY A 111 -9.99 14.85 -4.75
N HIS A 112 -9.77 14.64 -6.04
CA HIS A 112 -10.84 14.25 -6.97
C HIS A 112 -11.15 12.75 -6.87
N PRO A 113 -12.42 12.31 -7.11
CA PRO A 113 -12.85 10.94 -6.85
C PRO A 113 -12.40 9.96 -7.96
N HIS A 114 -11.12 9.65 -8.03
CA HIS A 114 -10.50 8.69 -8.92
C HIS A 114 -9.81 7.56 -8.14
N GLY A 115 -9.42 6.48 -8.83
CA GLY A 115 -8.87 5.28 -8.21
C GLY A 115 -7.65 5.51 -7.32
N ALA A 116 -6.74 6.40 -7.73
CA ALA A 116 -5.54 6.72 -6.97
C ALA A 116 -5.86 7.42 -5.64
N GLN A 117 -6.84 8.33 -5.62
CA GLN A 117 -7.26 9.04 -4.43
C GLN A 117 -8.03 8.13 -3.46
N TYR A 118 -8.91 7.27 -3.98
CA TYR A 118 -9.54 6.24 -3.17
C TYR A 118 -8.52 5.27 -2.56
N LEU A 119 -7.45 4.93 -3.28
CA LEU A 119 -6.37 4.14 -2.72
C LEU A 119 -5.75 4.83 -1.49
N MET A 120 -5.50 6.13 -1.56
CA MET A 120 -4.98 6.89 -0.41
C MET A 120 -5.98 6.98 0.74
N LEU A 121 -7.27 7.20 0.44
CA LEU A 121 -8.34 7.21 1.43
C LEU A 121 -8.41 5.88 2.20
N TYR A 122 -8.44 4.76 1.47
CA TYR A 122 -8.49 3.44 2.09
C TYR A 122 -7.19 3.11 2.84
N THR A 123 -6.04 3.52 2.31
CA THR A 123 -4.75 3.37 3.00
C THR A 123 -4.74 4.15 4.32
N ALA A 124 -5.16 5.41 4.33
CA ALA A 124 -5.26 6.22 5.55
C ALA A 124 -6.19 5.57 6.58
N ARG A 125 -7.38 5.15 6.11
CA ARG A 125 -8.35 4.44 6.96
C ARG A 125 -7.77 3.17 7.56
N CYS A 126 -7.14 2.32 6.75
CA CYS A 126 -6.55 1.06 7.20
C CYS A 126 -5.43 1.31 8.22
N LEU A 127 -4.51 2.23 7.93
CA LEU A 127 -3.40 2.56 8.81
C LEU A 127 -3.89 3.07 10.17
N LYS A 128 -4.88 3.96 10.18
CA LYS A 128 -5.44 4.50 11.41
C LYS A 128 -6.25 3.45 12.18
N GLN A 129 -7.17 2.76 11.51
CA GLN A 129 -8.17 1.89 12.13
C GLN A 129 -7.57 0.56 12.62
N TYR A 130 -6.67 -0.06 11.82
CA TYR A 130 -6.17 -1.41 12.09
C TYR A 130 -4.73 -1.44 12.59
N PHE A 131 -3.90 -0.48 12.20
CA PHE A 131 -2.48 -0.46 12.56
C PHE A 131 -2.11 0.61 13.57
N ARG A 132 -3.08 1.45 13.99
CA ARG A 132 -2.93 2.51 14.99
C ARG A 132 -1.82 3.52 14.63
N PHE A 133 -1.68 3.82 13.34
CA PHE A 133 -0.81 4.90 12.91
C PHE A 133 -1.48 6.25 13.15
N ASP A 134 -0.70 7.23 13.56
CA ASP A 134 -1.01 8.64 13.40
C ASP A 134 -0.68 9.03 11.95
N VAL A 135 -1.69 9.43 11.20
CA VAL A 135 -1.58 9.64 9.75
C VAL A 135 -1.71 11.11 9.44
N ASP A 136 -0.66 11.69 8.85
CA ASP A 136 -0.72 12.98 8.19
C ASP A 136 -0.86 12.77 6.68
N LEU A 137 -1.84 13.43 6.04
CA LEU A 137 -2.09 13.32 4.62
C LEU A 137 -1.89 14.67 3.95
N VAL A 138 -0.94 14.75 3.04
CA VAL A 138 -0.67 15.96 2.25
C VAL A 138 -1.38 15.83 0.91
N VAL A 139 -2.27 16.77 0.60
CA VAL A 139 -2.99 16.86 -0.68
C VAL A 139 -2.35 17.94 -1.51
N LEU A 140 -1.84 17.60 -2.70
CA LEU A 140 -1.10 18.53 -3.57
C LEU A 140 -2.02 19.41 -4.43
N GLY A 141 -3.25 18.95 -4.69
CA GLY A 141 -4.32 19.66 -5.38
C GLY A 141 -5.56 19.84 -4.50
N ASP A 142 -6.63 20.37 -5.06
CA ASP A 142 -7.95 20.46 -4.42
C ASP A 142 -8.81 19.22 -4.75
N GLY A 143 -10.04 19.20 -4.28
CA GLY A 143 -11.05 18.21 -4.61
C GLY A 143 -11.98 17.85 -3.46
N ILE A 144 -13.10 17.25 -3.80
CA ILE A 144 -14.21 16.97 -2.87
C ILE A 144 -13.92 15.87 -1.85
N LEU A 145 -12.92 15.01 -2.08
CA LEU A 145 -12.55 13.95 -1.14
C LEU A 145 -11.73 14.46 0.06
N VAL A 146 -11.35 15.73 0.09
CA VAL A 146 -10.58 16.30 1.21
C VAL A 146 -11.32 16.12 2.53
N GLU A 147 -12.64 16.37 2.56
CA GLU A 147 -13.48 16.16 3.75
C GLU A 147 -13.52 14.68 4.19
N GLU A 148 -13.43 13.75 3.25
CA GLU A 148 -13.36 12.32 3.57
C GLU A 148 -11.99 11.93 4.13
N PHE A 149 -10.91 12.52 3.63
CA PHE A 149 -9.56 12.32 4.17
C PHE A 149 -9.45 12.80 5.62
N GLU A 150 -10.08 13.93 5.97
CA GLU A 150 -10.07 14.50 7.33
C GLU A 150 -10.66 13.56 8.39
N LYS A 151 -11.52 12.62 8.01
CA LYS A 151 -12.04 11.60 8.92
C LYS A 151 -10.96 10.61 9.39
N TRP A 152 -9.89 10.44 8.59
CA TRP A 152 -8.90 9.38 8.77
C TRP A 152 -7.47 9.88 8.97
N ALA A 153 -7.20 11.15 8.68
CA ALA A 153 -5.87 11.74 8.74
C ALA A 153 -5.93 13.21 9.15
N THR A 154 -4.82 13.74 9.65
CA THR A 154 -4.60 15.19 9.70
C THR A 154 -4.24 15.65 8.29
N VAL A 155 -5.09 16.48 7.66
CA VAL A 155 -4.92 16.87 6.27
C VAL A 155 -4.17 18.19 6.15
N HIS A 156 -3.17 18.22 5.28
CA HIS A 156 -2.40 19.41 4.90
C HIS A 156 -2.57 19.67 3.40
N SER A 157 -3.05 20.85 3.05
CA SER A 157 -3.23 21.24 1.63
C SER A 157 -2.04 22.04 1.11
N LEU A 158 -1.51 21.58 -0.04
CA LEU A 158 -0.55 22.30 -0.86
C LEU A 158 -1.14 22.70 -2.23
N ALA A 159 -2.47 22.78 -2.34
CA ALA A 159 -3.15 23.24 -3.56
C ALA A 159 -2.68 24.63 -3.96
N GLY A 160 -2.27 24.80 -5.22
CA GLY A 160 -1.76 26.06 -5.76
C GLY A 160 -0.39 26.50 -5.19
N VAL A 161 0.32 25.62 -4.47
CA VAL A 161 1.64 25.90 -3.90
C VAL A 161 2.72 25.24 -4.75
N ASP A 162 3.85 25.92 -4.94
CA ASP A 162 5.05 25.27 -5.49
C ASP A 162 5.55 24.18 -4.53
N HIS A 163 5.54 22.93 -4.99
CA HIS A 163 5.88 21.76 -4.19
C HIS A 163 7.37 21.66 -3.82
N ARG A 164 8.23 22.50 -4.38
CA ARG A 164 9.64 22.70 -4.01
C ARG A 164 9.89 24.04 -3.36
N GLY A 165 8.86 24.86 -3.24
CA GLY A 165 8.91 26.19 -2.69
C GLY A 165 9.02 26.25 -1.17
N ARG A 166 9.13 27.46 -0.63
CA ARG A 166 9.34 27.68 0.81
C ARG A 166 8.22 27.07 1.68
N LYS A 167 6.96 27.16 1.25
CA LYS A 167 5.83 26.60 2.02
C LYS A 167 5.88 25.08 2.10
N ALA A 168 6.17 24.41 0.98
CA ALA A 168 6.27 22.95 0.94
C ALA A 168 7.46 22.45 1.80
N LYS A 169 8.60 23.14 1.75
CA LYS A 169 9.77 22.83 2.60
C LYS A 169 9.45 22.99 4.08
N ALA A 170 8.81 24.10 4.47
CA ALA A 170 8.42 24.34 5.84
C ALA A 170 7.44 23.28 6.37
N LEU A 171 6.49 22.80 5.52
CA LEU A 171 5.61 21.71 5.89
C LEU A 171 6.41 20.42 6.09
N ALA A 172 7.30 20.04 5.17
CA ALA A 172 8.13 18.84 5.30
C ALA A 172 8.98 18.87 6.59
N GLU A 173 9.61 19.99 6.90
CA GLU A 173 10.38 20.20 8.12
C GLU A 173 9.51 20.08 9.39
N SER A 174 8.28 20.63 9.36
CA SER A 174 7.34 20.52 10.48
C SER A 174 6.88 19.08 10.73
N LEU A 175 6.68 18.31 9.68
CA LEU A 175 6.32 16.88 9.78
C LEU A 175 7.49 16.05 10.34
N VAL A 176 8.73 16.32 9.93
CA VAL A 176 9.93 15.71 10.54
C VAL A 176 10.03 16.08 12.01
N TYR A 177 9.83 17.35 12.35
CA TYR A 177 9.86 17.81 13.75
C TYR A 177 8.76 17.16 14.60
N ALA A 178 7.59 16.88 14.00
CA ALA A 178 6.51 16.12 14.63
C ALA A 178 6.82 14.63 14.82
N GLY A 179 7.96 14.14 14.34
CA GLY A 179 8.43 12.77 14.55
C GLY A 179 8.11 11.80 13.39
N HIS A 180 7.69 12.30 12.23
CA HIS A 180 7.54 11.45 11.05
C HIS A 180 8.92 11.06 10.50
N THR A 181 9.05 9.80 10.08
CA THR A 181 10.29 9.27 9.51
C THR A 181 10.11 8.74 8.09
N ALA A 182 8.87 8.54 7.66
CA ALA A 182 8.58 7.95 6.35
C ALA A 182 7.33 8.56 5.69
N ALA A 183 7.31 8.53 4.37
CA ALA A 183 6.20 8.97 3.54
C ALA A 183 5.88 7.97 2.43
N ILE A 184 4.60 7.80 2.13
CA ILE A 184 4.11 7.07 0.96
C ILE A 184 3.53 8.10 -0.02
N CYS A 185 4.17 8.25 -1.16
CA CYS A 185 3.80 9.20 -2.21
C CYS A 185 3.07 8.47 -3.33
N ASN A 186 1.84 8.87 -3.61
CA ASN A 186 1.00 8.22 -4.59
C ASN A 186 1.01 8.96 -5.92
N THR A 187 1.15 8.21 -7.00
CA THR A 187 1.23 8.68 -8.40
C THR A 187 2.54 9.40 -8.76
N THR A 188 2.85 9.44 -10.05
CA THR A 188 4.01 10.16 -10.59
C THR A 188 3.94 11.67 -10.31
N VAL A 189 2.73 12.23 -10.22
CA VAL A 189 2.52 13.66 -9.94
C VAL A 189 3.17 14.11 -8.63
N SER A 190 3.27 13.22 -7.63
CA SER A 190 3.89 13.54 -6.34
C SER A 190 5.42 13.71 -6.37
N GLY A 191 6.08 13.46 -7.51
CA GLY A 191 7.54 13.41 -7.61
C GLY A 191 8.28 14.68 -7.17
N LEU A 192 7.72 15.87 -7.43
CA LEU A 192 8.33 17.13 -6.97
C LEU A 192 8.27 17.29 -5.45
N PHE A 193 7.17 16.92 -4.83
CA PHE A 193 7.04 16.98 -3.38
C PHE A 193 7.82 15.85 -2.69
N LEU A 194 7.90 14.69 -3.31
CA LEU A 194 8.73 13.58 -2.85
C LEU A 194 10.20 14.02 -2.72
N GLU A 195 10.74 14.76 -3.70
CA GLU A 195 12.08 15.34 -3.59
C GLU A 195 12.21 16.24 -2.34
N THR A 196 11.18 17.06 -2.06
CA THR A 196 11.16 17.95 -0.90
C THR A 196 11.16 17.15 0.42
N LEU A 197 10.36 16.09 0.50
CA LEU A 197 10.31 15.18 1.67
C LEU A 197 11.63 14.46 1.88
N SER A 198 12.22 13.90 0.80
CA SER A 198 13.50 13.22 0.85
C SER A 198 14.64 14.14 1.33
N LYS A 199 14.68 15.38 0.83
CA LYS A 199 15.65 16.41 1.27
C LYS A 199 15.46 16.83 2.73
N ALA A 200 14.25 16.70 3.28
CA ALA A 200 13.98 16.91 4.71
C ALA A 200 14.40 15.71 5.57
N GLY A 201 14.86 14.61 4.98
CA GLY A 201 15.35 13.42 5.68
C GLY A 201 14.34 12.29 5.85
N LEU A 202 13.17 12.38 5.23
CA LEU A 202 12.14 11.34 5.24
C LEU A 202 12.48 10.21 4.28
N LYS A 203 12.23 8.96 4.69
CA LYS A 203 12.24 7.80 3.81
C LYS A 203 10.99 7.82 2.93
N CYS A 204 11.16 7.80 1.61
CA CYS A 204 10.08 7.95 0.66
C CYS A 204 9.81 6.67 -0.12
N ILE A 205 8.57 6.20 -0.09
CA ILE A 205 8.07 5.13 -0.95
C ILE A 205 7.17 5.78 -1.99
N SER A 206 7.41 5.53 -3.27
CA SER A 206 6.54 6.00 -4.36
C SER A 206 5.72 4.87 -4.94
N LEU A 207 4.40 5.10 -5.10
CA LEU A 207 3.48 4.20 -5.80
C LEU A 207 3.23 4.76 -7.20
N VAL A 208 3.70 4.06 -8.23
CA VAL A 208 3.56 4.48 -9.62
C VAL A 208 2.55 3.58 -10.32
N HIS A 209 1.48 4.17 -10.81
CA HIS A 209 0.37 3.50 -11.48
C HIS A 209 0.24 3.88 -12.95
N GLU A 210 0.81 5.01 -13.34
CA GLU A 210 0.63 5.61 -14.66
C GLU A 210 1.44 4.85 -15.71
N LEU A 211 0.79 4.53 -16.82
CA LEU A 211 1.46 4.06 -18.01
C LEU A 211 2.32 5.17 -18.63
N CYS A 212 3.33 4.80 -19.40
CA CYS A 212 4.30 5.75 -19.93
C CYS A 212 3.69 6.83 -20.85
N ASN A 213 2.62 6.48 -21.60
CA ASN A 213 1.88 7.46 -22.38
C ASN A 213 1.23 8.53 -21.50
N VAL A 214 0.65 8.15 -20.36
CA VAL A 214 0.05 9.09 -19.39
C VAL A 214 1.12 10.02 -18.82
N ILE A 215 2.31 9.51 -18.51
CA ILE A 215 3.44 10.31 -18.03
C ILE A 215 3.85 11.34 -19.08
N ARG A 216 3.97 10.95 -20.35
CA ARG A 216 4.35 11.84 -21.47
C ARG A 216 3.26 12.85 -21.81
N ASP A 217 2.02 12.38 -21.92
CA ASP A 217 0.88 13.24 -22.30
C ASP A 217 0.60 14.34 -21.25
N ASN A 218 0.96 14.08 -19.99
CA ASN A 218 0.84 15.05 -18.89
C ASN A 218 2.16 15.74 -18.51
N HIS A 219 3.22 15.57 -19.30
CA HIS A 219 4.54 16.21 -19.08
C HIS A 219 5.14 15.91 -17.68
N LEU A 220 5.02 14.67 -17.21
CA LEU A 220 5.47 14.22 -15.89
C LEU A 220 6.85 13.58 -15.88
N GLU A 221 7.64 13.69 -16.96
CA GLU A 221 8.97 13.08 -17.06
C GLU A 221 9.93 13.63 -15.99
N GLU A 222 9.86 14.91 -15.69
CA GLU A 222 10.65 15.50 -14.60
C GLU A 222 10.27 14.91 -13.25
N HIS A 223 8.97 14.72 -12.98
CA HIS A 223 8.48 14.08 -11.77
C HIS A 223 8.99 12.62 -11.65
N ALA A 224 8.95 11.87 -12.75
CA ALA A 224 9.48 10.50 -12.78
C ALA A 224 10.99 10.45 -12.46
N ARG A 225 11.79 11.38 -12.98
CA ARG A 225 13.22 11.50 -12.65
C ARG A 225 13.45 11.81 -11.17
N PHE A 226 12.63 12.70 -10.57
CA PHE A 226 12.73 12.97 -9.13
C PHE A 226 12.37 11.76 -8.29
N ILE A 227 11.36 10.98 -8.67
CA ILE A 227 11.01 9.73 -8.01
C ILE A 227 12.19 8.74 -8.10
N ALA A 228 12.72 8.49 -9.30
CA ALA A 228 13.81 7.54 -9.49
C ALA A 228 15.08 7.93 -8.70
N LYS A 229 15.33 9.23 -8.54
CA LYS A 229 16.51 9.74 -7.84
C LYS A 229 16.37 9.77 -6.32
N ASN A 230 15.16 10.03 -5.80
CA ASN A 230 14.98 10.41 -4.40
C ASN A 230 14.09 9.43 -3.61
N ALA A 231 13.38 8.49 -4.26
CA ALA A 231 12.61 7.49 -3.53
C ALA A 231 13.53 6.37 -3.03
N ASP A 232 13.34 5.96 -1.78
CA ASP A 232 14.01 4.77 -1.21
C ASP A 232 13.48 3.49 -1.84
N LYS A 233 12.19 3.48 -2.19
CA LYS A 233 11.53 2.37 -2.91
C LYS A 233 10.51 2.93 -3.89
N VAL A 234 10.42 2.30 -5.07
CA VAL A 234 9.35 2.54 -6.04
C VAL A 234 8.55 1.26 -6.23
N VAL A 235 7.25 1.35 -6.03
CA VAL A 235 6.31 0.25 -6.19
C VAL A 235 5.50 0.48 -7.45
N PHE A 236 5.48 -0.50 -8.33
CA PHE A 236 4.75 -0.46 -9.59
C PHE A 236 3.56 -1.42 -9.54
N ALA A 237 2.44 -1.00 -10.11
CA ALA A 237 1.25 -1.83 -10.21
C ALA A 237 1.48 -3.09 -11.07
N ALA A 238 2.35 -3.00 -12.10
CA ALA A 238 2.67 -4.10 -12.99
C ALA A 238 4.03 -3.86 -13.68
N LYS A 239 4.59 -4.91 -14.30
CA LYS A 239 5.80 -4.84 -15.11
C LYS A 239 5.66 -3.87 -16.29
N GLN A 240 4.47 -3.81 -16.89
CA GLN A 240 4.13 -2.91 -18.00
C GLN A 240 4.16 -1.42 -17.61
N VAL A 241 4.07 -1.13 -16.31
CA VAL A 241 4.26 0.23 -15.78
C VAL A 241 5.73 0.47 -15.47
N ARG A 242 6.40 -0.51 -14.84
CA ARG A 242 7.78 -0.41 -14.38
C ARG A 242 8.78 -0.21 -15.53
N ASP A 243 8.74 -1.09 -16.53
CA ASP A 243 9.79 -1.14 -17.54
C ASP A 243 9.85 0.18 -18.34
N PRO A 244 8.72 0.73 -18.85
CA PRO A 244 8.75 2.03 -19.52
C PRO A 244 9.04 3.22 -18.58
N PHE A 245 8.66 3.13 -17.30
CA PHE A 245 9.01 4.17 -16.33
C PHE A 245 10.52 4.29 -16.16
N LEU A 246 11.21 3.16 -16.06
CA LEU A 246 12.68 3.16 -15.94
C LEU A 246 13.37 3.80 -17.16
N GLU A 247 12.81 3.67 -18.36
CA GLU A 247 13.32 4.33 -19.57
C GLU A 247 13.12 5.85 -19.57
N ILE A 248 12.00 6.32 -19.01
CA ILE A 248 11.64 7.76 -18.95
C ILE A 248 12.41 8.48 -17.84
N SER A 249 12.72 7.79 -16.78
CA SER A 249 13.31 8.36 -15.56
C SER A 249 14.83 8.50 -15.57
N VAL A 250 15.47 8.12 -16.67
CA VAL A 250 16.93 8.26 -16.87
C VAL A 250 17.35 9.69 -17.22
#